data_7db4f7a34972058fccd595c3289e57f1
#
_entry.id   7db4f7a34972058fccd595c3289e57f1
#
_cell.length_a   1.000
_cell.length_b   1.000
_cell.length_c   1.000
_cell.angle_alpha   90.00
_cell.angle_beta   90.00
_cell.angle_gamma   90.00
#
_symmetry.space_group_name_H-M   'P 1'
#
loop_
_entity.id
_entity.type
_entity.pdbx_description
1 polymer ?
#
loop_
_entity_poly.entity_id
_entity_poly.type
_entity_poly.pdbx_seq_one_letter_code
_entity_poly.pdbx_strand_id
1 'polypeptide(L)'
;MAPLGLSLSCFFKGRTLGTSIREQLLYIPNVPSEQTPVGSSEEDNPVVRSWGEPKLADFELQPHWDLGQQLGLFDLERGAKLSGSGFPLFTGAGARLERALIQFMLDLHTEQHGYAEVAPPFFCNEATMTGTGQLPKFAEDMYAMPVDGLYAIPTAEVPVTNMYANEILDQALPILHTAYTPCFRREAGAAGKDTRGLQRLHQFDKVEMVKFTRFRCEGAIRERHRRSKRSD
;
A
#
# COMPACT_ATOMS: atom_id res chain seq x y z
N MET A 1 18.00 28.27 -47.94
CA MET A 1 17.16 27.13 -47.60
C MET A 1 18.00 26.22 -46.70
N ALA A 2 17.77 26.20 -45.38
CA ALA A 2 18.45 25.29 -44.46
C ALA A 2 17.81 23.88 -44.57
N PRO A 3 18.59 22.80 -44.49
CA PRO A 3 18.08 21.46 -44.74
C PRO A 3 17.17 21.00 -43.57
N LEU A 4 15.91 20.80 -43.89
CA LEU A 4 14.88 20.23 -43.03
C LEU A 4 15.24 18.85 -42.41
N GLY A 5 16.25 18.17 -42.96
CA GLY A 5 16.65 16.83 -42.52
C GLY A 5 17.39 16.76 -41.17
N LEU A 6 18.11 17.80 -40.78
CA LEU A 6 18.83 17.85 -39.50
C LEU A 6 17.89 18.03 -38.29
N SER A 7 16.79 18.72 -38.48
CA SER A 7 15.78 19.00 -37.45
C SER A 7 15.03 17.73 -37.01
N LEU A 8 14.60 16.89 -37.95
CA LEU A 8 13.89 15.65 -37.68
C LEU A 8 14.75 14.61 -36.94
N SER A 9 16.00 14.41 -37.38
CA SER A 9 16.93 13.48 -36.74
C SER A 9 17.25 13.89 -35.29
N CYS A 10 17.47 15.18 -35.02
CA CYS A 10 17.67 15.69 -33.65
C CYS A 10 16.42 15.54 -32.81
N PHE A 11 15.23 15.77 -33.36
CA PHE A 11 13.97 15.61 -32.67
C PHE A 11 13.70 14.13 -32.30
N PHE A 12 13.94 13.19 -33.22
CA PHE A 12 13.80 11.74 -32.93
C PHE A 12 14.81 11.26 -31.89
N LYS A 13 16.08 11.67 -32.00
CA LYS A 13 17.11 11.34 -30.99
C LYS A 13 16.77 11.91 -29.62
N GLY A 14 16.25 13.15 -29.54
CA GLY A 14 15.81 13.76 -28.30
C GLY A 14 14.64 13.00 -27.64
N ARG A 15 13.65 12.56 -28.43
CA ARG A 15 12.54 11.73 -27.94
C ARG A 15 13.03 10.39 -27.42
N THR A 16 13.87 9.68 -28.17
CA THR A 16 14.40 8.36 -27.76
C THR A 16 15.23 8.47 -26.49
N LEU A 17 16.08 9.48 -26.37
CA LEU A 17 16.88 9.73 -25.17
C LEU A 17 15.98 10.07 -23.96
N GLY A 18 14.98 10.92 -24.17
CA GLY A 18 14.01 11.26 -23.11
C GLY A 18 13.21 10.07 -22.60
N THR A 19 12.79 9.17 -23.49
CA THR A 19 12.12 7.92 -23.13
C THR A 19 13.05 7.02 -22.32
N SER A 20 14.29 6.81 -22.78
CA SER A 20 15.27 5.97 -22.08
C SER A 20 15.62 6.51 -20.68
N ILE A 21 15.79 7.82 -20.56
CA ILE A 21 16.02 8.46 -19.24
C ILE A 21 14.82 8.22 -18.31
N ARG A 22 13.60 8.41 -18.82
CA ARG A 22 12.38 8.21 -18.02
C ARG A 22 12.25 6.76 -17.54
N GLU A 23 12.51 5.79 -18.40
CA GLU A 23 12.52 4.37 -18.05
C GLU A 23 13.54 4.05 -16.96
N GLN A 24 14.75 4.58 -17.06
CA GLN A 24 15.79 4.39 -16.04
C GLN A 24 15.43 5.05 -14.70
N LEU A 25 14.82 6.23 -14.71
CA LEU A 25 14.38 6.94 -13.51
C LEU A 25 13.34 6.17 -12.71
N LEU A 26 12.52 5.32 -13.33
CA LEU A 26 11.54 4.47 -12.64
C LEU A 26 12.17 3.41 -11.71
N TYR A 27 13.45 3.11 -11.88
CA TYR A 27 14.19 2.16 -11.04
C TYR A 27 15.01 2.83 -9.93
N ILE A 28 15.16 4.15 -9.97
CA ILE A 28 15.94 4.88 -8.97
C ILE A 28 15.08 5.10 -7.72
N PRO A 29 15.53 4.65 -6.54
CA PRO A 29 14.80 4.88 -5.30
C PRO A 29 14.75 6.36 -4.94
N ASN A 30 13.76 6.74 -4.13
CA ASN A 30 13.63 8.10 -3.64
C ASN A 30 14.82 8.50 -2.74
N VAL A 31 15.13 9.78 -2.71
CA VAL A 31 16.20 10.31 -1.85
C VAL A 31 15.76 10.22 -0.38
N PRO A 32 16.55 9.55 0.49
CA PRO A 32 16.23 9.48 1.91
C PRO A 32 16.35 10.87 2.57
N SER A 33 15.60 11.08 3.67
CA SER A 33 15.75 12.32 4.45
C SER A 33 17.06 12.33 5.21
N GLU A 34 17.55 13.51 5.58
CA GLU A 34 18.78 13.69 6.39
C GLU A 34 18.68 13.00 7.78
N GLN A 35 17.46 12.73 8.25
CA GLN A 35 17.20 12.05 9.52
C GLN A 35 17.25 10.52 9.40
N THR A 36 17.32 9.99 8.19
CA THR A 36 17.38 8.56 7.96
C THR A 36 18.75 8.03 8.37
N PRO A 37 18.85 7.09 9.32
CA PRO A 37 20.13 6.52 9.72
C PRO A 37 20.76 5.77 8.54
N VAL A 38 22.08 5.83 8.48
CA VAL A 38 22.86 5.03 7.53
C VAL A 38 23.04 3.63 8.14
N GLY A 39 22.63 2.61 7.42
CA GLY A 39 22.73 1.22 7.86
C GLY A 39 22.82 0.25 6.68
N SER A 40 23.18 -0.99 6.95
CA SER A 40 23.32 -2.07 5.97
C SER A 40 22.24 -3.14 6.10
N SER A 41 21.54 -3.18 7.22
CA SER A 41 20.49 -4.16 7.53
C SER A 41 19.38 -3.55 8.38
N GLU A 42 18.31 -4.32 8.62
CA GLU A 42 17.22 -3.95 9.51
C GLU A 42 17.65 -3.81 10.98
N GLU A 43 18.74 -4.45 11.39
CA GLU A 43 19.30 -4.36 12.74
C GLU A 43 19.88 -2.97 13.04
N ASP A 44 20.25 -2.22 12.00
CA ASP A 44 20.73 -0.85 12.11
C ASP A 44 19.62 0.18 12.35
N ASN A 45 18.35 -0.23 12.33
CA ASN A 45 17.22 0.67 12.56
C ASN A 45 17.07 1.00 14.06
N PRO A 46 17.27 2.26 14.49
CA PRO A 46 17.12 2.63 15.89
C PRO A 46 15.65 2.64 16.31
N VAL A 47 15.37 2.13 17.50
CA VAL A 47 14.05 2.27 18.12
C VAL A 47 13.83 3.72 18.51
N VAL A 48 12.97 4.42 17.78
CA VAL A 48 12.69 5.85 18.00
C VAL A 48 11.83 6.08 19.23
N ARG A 49 10.92 5.18 19.56
CA ARG A 49 10.02 5.28 20.71
C ARG A 49 9.43 3.91 21.06
N SER A 50 9.34 3.63 22.35
CA SER A 50 8.57 2.52 22.90
C SER A 50 7.32 3.03 23.63
N TRP A 51 6.24 2.23 23.66
CA TRP A 51 5.02 2.51 24.39
C TRP A 51 4.42 1.22 24.95
N GLY A 52 4.06 1.26 26.23
CA GLY A 52 3.48 0.14 26.93
C GLY A 52 4.47 -0.98 27.23
N GLU A 53 4.00 -1.95 27.99
CA GLU A 53 4.72 -3.18 28.32
C GLU A 53 3.91 -4.38 27.81
N PRO A 54 4.54 -5.41 27.23
CA PRO A 54 3.85 -6.63 26.85
C PRO A 54 3.23 -7.29 28.07
N LYS A 55 1.94 -7.64 27.97
CA LYS A 55 1.30 -8.45 29.02
C LYS A 55 1.85 -9.86 28.93
N LEU A 56 2.47 -10.31 30.00
CA LEU A 56 2.84 -11.71 30.15
C LEU A 56 1.59 -12.51 30.49
N ALA A 57 1.31 -13.55 29.71
CA ALA A 57 0.26 -14.50 30.02
C ALA A 57 0.78 -15.50 31.06
N ASP A 58 -0.08 -15.92 31.97
CA ASP A 58 0.16 -17.00 32.96
C ASP A 58 -0.23 -18.39 32.41
N PHE A 59 -0.47 -18.46 31.11
CA PHE A 59 -0.82 -19.68 30.37
C PHE A 59 -0.04 -19.76 29.08
N GLU A 60 0.03 -20.95 28.47
CA GLU A 60 0.68 -21.18 27.18
C GLU A 60 -0.12 -20.51 26.05
N LEU A 61 0.55 -19.60 25.31
CA LEU A 61 -0.05 -18.89 24.19
C LEU A 61 -0.15 -19.81 22.96
N GLN A 62 -1.34 -19.91 22.40
CA GLN A 62 -1.57 -20.61 21.15
C GLN A 62 -1.35 -19.66 19.95
N PRO A 63 -0.74 -20.14 18.87
CA PRO A 63 -0.62 -19.32 17.66
C PRO A 63 -1.99 -19.09 17.02
N HIS A 64 -2.13 -17.94 16.33
CA HIS A 64 -3.40 -17.52 15.77
C HIS A 64 -4.02 -18.49 14.76
N TRP A 65 -3.21 -19.25 14.04
CA TRP A 65 -3.70 -20.25 13.07
C TRP A 65 -4.37 -21.45 13.73
N ASP A 66 -3.90 -21.88 14.91
CA ASP A 66 -4.54 -22.96 15.67
C ASP A 66 -5.79 -22.44 16.39
N LEU A 67 -5.68 -21.31 17.05
CA LEU A 67 -6.79 -20.67 17.77
C LEU A 67 -7.95 -20.30 16.84
N GLY A 68 -7.65 -19.70 15.68
CA GLY A 68 -8.67 -19.28 14.71
C GLY A 68 -9.42 -20.47 14.09
N GLN A 69 -8.73 -21.59 13.83
CA GLN A 69 -9.38 -22.82 13.37
C GLN A 69 -10.25 -23.45 14.46
N GLN A 70 -9.75 -23.54 15.70
CA GLN A 70 -10.53 -24.09 16.82
C GLN A 70 -11.80 -23.29 17.08
N LEU A 71 -11.75 -21.97 16.95
CA LEU A 71 -12.89 -21.07 17.11
C LEU A 71 -13.77 -20.96 15.84
N GLY A 72 -13.41 -21.61 14.75
CA GLY A 72 -14.15 -21.56 13.49
C GLY A 72 -14.17 -20.17 12.83
N LEU A 73 -13.12 -19.36 13.02
CA LEU A 73 -13.04 -18.01 12.48
C LEU A 73 -12.61 -17.98 11.02
N PHE A 74 -11.78 -18.94 10.60
CA PHE A 74 -11.33 -19.09 9.22
C PHE A 74 -10.99 -20.55 8.91
N ASP A 75 -10.97 -20.85 7.61
CA ASP A 75 -10.67 -22.18 7.06
C ASP A 75 -9.59 -22.01 5.97
N LEU A 76 -8.35 -22.23 6.35
CA LEU A 76 -7.22 -22.08 5.43
C LEU A 76 -7.17 -23.21 4.39
N GLU A 77 -7.64 -24.42 4.73
CA GLU A 77 -7.67 -25.56 3.82
C GLU A 77 -8.67 -25.32 2.68
N ARG A 78 -9.90 -24.92 3.02
CA ARG A 78 -10.90 -24.56 2.01
C ARG A 78 -10.51 -23.33 1.23
N GLY A 79 -9.89 -22.33 1.84
CA GLY A 79 -9.33 -21.18 1.15
C GLY A 79 -8.29 -21.59 0.09
N ALA A 80 -7.35 -22.45 0.48
CA ALA A 80 -6.35 -23.01 -0.44
C ALA A 80 -6.97 -23.86 -1.57
N LYS A 81 -8.05 -24.58 -1.30
CA LYS A 81 -8.80 -25.31 -2.34
C LYS A 81 -9.41 -24.38 -3.38
N LEU A 82 -9.84 -23.19 -2.99
CA LEU A 82 -10.48 -22.22 -3.90
C LEU A 82 -9.47 -21.48 -4.78
N SER A 83 -8.34 -21.06 -4.21
CA SER A 83 -7.43 -20.13 -4.91
C SER A 83 -5.94 -20.44 -4.72
N GLY A 84 -5.61 -21.49 -3.98
CA GLY A 84 -4.22 -21.82 -3.62
C GLY A 84 -3.84 -21.33 -2.22
N SER A 85 -2.63 -21.69 -1.80
CA SER A 85 -2.08 -21.25 -0.51
C SER A 85 -2.00 -19.73 -0.42
N GLY A 86 -2.17 -19.17 0.79
CA GLY A 86 -2.14 -17.73 1.01
C GLY A 86 -3.45 -16.99 0.72
N PHE A 87 -4.54 -17.70 0.42
CA PHE A 87 -5.89 -17.16 0.30
C PHE A 87 -6.75 -17.68 1.47
N PRO A 88 -7.02 -16.86 2.50
CA PRO A 88 -7.83 -17.27 3.64
C PRO A 88 -9.31 -17.28 3.27
N LEU A 89 -10.07 -18.19 3.89
CA LEU A 89 -11.52 -18.19 3.89
C LEU A 89 -12.01 -17.86 5.30
N PHE A 90 -12.44 -16.64 5.55
CA PHE A 90 -13.10 -16.30 6.81
C PHE A 90 -14.52 -16.86 6.87
N THR A 91 -14.92 -17.36 8.02
CA THR A 91 -16.22 -18.01 8.23
C THR A 91 -16.93 -17.49 9.47
N GLY A 92 -18.25 -17.50 9.46
CA GLY A 92 -19.09 -17.21 10.63
C GLY A 92 -18.69 -15.95 11.37
N ALA A 93 -18.23 -16.13 12.61
CA ALA A 93 -17.79 -15.03 13.47
C ALA A 93 -16.52 -14.33 12.95
N GLY A 94 -15.63 -15.05 12.27
CA GLY A 94 -14.42 -14.48 11.66
C GLY A 94 -14.73 -13.48 10.57
N ALA A 95 -15.59 -13.83 9.61
CA ALA A 95 -16.03 -12.91 8.56
C ALA A 95 -16.80 -11.69 9.13
N ARG A 96 -17.56 -11.91 10.22
CA ARG A 96 -18.22 -10.80 10.93
C ARG A 96 -17.22 -9.88 11.62
N LEU A 97 -16.18 -10.43 12.24
CA LEU A 97 -15.12 -9.66 12.90
C LEU A 97 -14.32 -8.83 11.91
N GLU A 98 -13.92 -9.41 10.77
CA GLU A 98 -13.23 -8.70 9.69
C GLU A 98 -14.03 -7.49 9.22
N ARG A 99 -15.31 -7.68 8.87
CA ARG A 99 -16.20 -6.60 8.47
C ARG A 99 -16.37 -5.53 9.58
N ALA A 100 -16.44 -5.95 10.86
CA ALA A 100 -16.58 -5.03 11.98
C ALA A 100 -15.31 -4.17 12.15
N LEU A 101 -14.12 -4.74 11.95
CA LEU A 101 -12.85 -4.01 12.01
C LEU A 101 -12.73 -3.02 10.84
N ILE A 102 -13.13 -3.41 9.64
CA ILE A 102 -13.15 -2.50 8.47
C ILE A 102 -14.07 -1.31 8.77
N GLN A 103 -15.30 -1.57 9.22
CA GLN A 103 -16.26 -0.52 9.55
C GLN A 103 -15.73 0.40 10.64
N PHE A 104 -15.21 -0.15 11.73
CA PHE A 104 -14.64 0.61 12.84
C PHE A 104 -13.52 1.55 12.38
N MET A 105 -12.59 1.07 11.54
CA MET A 105 -11.49 1.89 11.04
C MET A 105 -11.98 2.99 10.11
N LEU A 106 -12.94 2.72 9.23
CA LEU A 106 -13.53 3.73 8.34
C LEU A 106 -14.26 4.81 9.14
N ASP A 107 -15.11 4.42 10.11
CA ASP A 107 -15.84 5.36 10.95
C ASP A 107 -14.89 6.23 11.78
N LEU A 108 -13.85 5.62 12.36
CA LEU A 108 -12.82 6.36 13.10
C LEU A 108 -12.13 7.42 12.23
N HIS A 109 -11.78 7.08 10.99
CA HIS A 109 -11.08 8.01 10.12
C HIS A 109 -12.00 9.09 9.56
N THR A 110 -13.23 8.77 9.24
CA THR A 110 -14.19 9.75 8.71
C THR A 110 -14.75 10.67 9.78
N GLU A 111 -15.11 10.14 10.95
CA GLU A 111 -15.78 10.91 12.00
C GLU A 111 -14.80 11.68 12.90
N GLN A 112 -13.64 11.08 13.22
CA GLN A 112 -12.72 11.67 14.19
C GLN A 112 -11.47 12.27 13.56
N HIS A 113 -10.96 11.70 12.47
CA HIS A 113 -9.71 12.15 11.85
C HIS A 113 -9.90 13.09 10.67
N GLY A 114 -11.14 13.32 10.23
CA GLY A 114 -11.51 14.26 9.17
C GLY A 114 -11.10 13.82 7.76
N TYR A 115 -11.04 12.51 7.52
CA TYR A 115 -10.83 11.96 6.18
C TYR A 115 -12.15 11.87 5.42
N ALA A 116 -12.10 12.11 4.11
CA ALA A 116 -13.18 11.77 3.21
C ALA A 116 -12.99 10.32 2.73
N GLU A 117 -14.03 9.50 2.89
CA GLU A 117 -14.01 8.13 2.37
C GLU A 117 -14.16 8.15 0.84
N VAL A 118 -13.37 7.29 0.18
CA VAL A 118 -13.47 7.03 -1.26
C VAL A 118 -13.48 5.53 -1.52
N ALA A 119 -14.26 5.09 -2.50
CA ALA A 119 -14.37 3.70 -2.92
C ALA A 119 -13.78 3.54 -4.34
N PRO A 120 -12.47 3.31 -4.48
CA PRO A 120 -11.81 3.24 -5.77
C PRO A 120 -12.01 1.89 -6.45
N PRO A 121 -11.76 1.79 -7.77
CA PRO A 121 -11.64 0.51 -8.46
C PRO A 121 -10.52 -0.37 -7.88
N PHE A 122 -10.72 -1.70 -7.85
CA PHE A 122 -9.71 -2.65 -7.38
C PHE A 122 -8.77 -3.15 -8.49
N PHE A 123 -9.04 -2.76 -9.72
CA PHE A 123 -8.23 -3.05 -10.89
C PHE A 123 -7.81 -1.74 -11.54
N CYS A 124 -6.51 -1.58 -11.75
CA CYS A 124 -5.93 -0.38 -12.31
C CYS A 124 -5.11 -0.68 -13.57
N ASN A 125 -5.01 0.29 -14.46
CA ASN A 125 -4.18 0.19 -15.65
C ASN A 125 -2.69 0.38 -15.34
N GLU A 126 -1.83 0.09 -16.31
CA GLU A 126 -0.38 0.20 -16.20
C GLU A 126 0.09 1.61 -15.81
N ALA A 127 -0.52 2.66 -16.38
CA ALA A 127 -0.17 4.04 -16.06
C ALA A 127 -0.39 4.39 -14.58
N THR A 128 -1.51 3.94 -14.03
CA THR A 128 -1.84 4.09 -12.60
C THR A 128 -0.86 3.31 -11.70
N MET A 129 -0.53 2.06 -12.07
CA MET A 129 0.44 1.25 -11.34
C MET A 129 1.86 1.86 -11.39
N THR A 130 2.23 2.48 -12.49
CA THR A 130 3.52 3.18 -12.66
C THR A 130 3.55 4.48 -11.86
N GLY A 131 2.43 5.20 -11.77
CA GLY A 131 2.32 6.49 -11.08
C GLY A 131 2.66 6.44 -9.59
N THR A 132 2.51 5.28 -8.95
CA THR A 132 2.88 5.03 -7.54
C THR A 132 4.09 4.11 -7.39
N GLY A 133 4.82 3.82 -8.49
CA GLY A 133 6.08 3.07 -8.45
C GLY A 133 5.93 1.56 -8.26
N GLN A 134 4.73 1.00 -8.44
CA GLN A 134 4.53 -0.45 -8.43
C GLN A 134 5.15 -1.09 -9.69
N LEU A 135 4.95 -0.45 -10.84
CA LEU A 135 5.58 -0.83 -12.09
C LEU A 135 6.69 0.17 -12.46
N PRO A 136 7.72 -0.29 -13.15
CA PRO A 136 8.01 -1.67 -13.56
C PRO A 136 8.65 -2.53 -12.46
N LYS A 137 9.12 -1.93 -11.36
CA LYS A 137 10.01 -2.55 -10.37
C LYS A 137 9.44 -3.81 -9.71
N PHE A 138 8.15 -3.83 -9.40
CA PHE A 138 7.48 -4.92 -8.68
C PHE A 138 6.53 -5.72 -9.57
N ALA A 139 6.79 -5.78 -10.89
CA ALA A 139 5.93 -6.48 -11.85
C ALA A 139 5.70 -7.97 -11.49
N GLU A 140 6.69 -8.64 -10.92
CA GLU A 140 6.60 -10.05 -10.52
C GLU A 140 5.68 -10.28 -9.31
N ASP A 141 5.49 -9.25 -8.48
CA ASP A 141 4.59 -9.27 -7.32
C ASP A 141 3.14 -8.93 -7.65
N MET A 142 2.86 -8.51 -8.90
CA MET A 142 1.53 -8.07 -9.30
C MET A 142 0.71 -9.19 -9.92
N TYR A 143 -0.60 -9.23 -9.59
CA TYR A 143 -1.59 -10.01 -10.33
C TYR A 143 -2.03 -9.24 -11.57
N ALA A 144 -1.55 -9.65 -12.74
CA ALA A 144 -1.85 -9.02 -14.01
C ALA A 144 -2.99 -9.74 -14.75
N MET A 145 -3.81 -8.97 -15.46
CA MET A 145 -4.85 -9.44 -16.39
C MET A 145 -4.49 -8.94 -17.80
N PRO A 146 -3.64 -9.68 -18.53
CA PRO A 146 -3.06 -9.19 -19.79
C PRO A 146 -4.08 -8.89 -20.88
N VAL A 147 -5.20 -9.61 -20.93
CA VAL A 147 -6.26 -9.43 -21.91
C VAL A 147 -6.91 -8.05 -21.80
N ASP A 148 -7.08 -7.58 -20.55
CA ASP A 148 -7.76 -6.32 -20.25
C ASP A 148 -6.77 -5.16 -20.05
N GLY A 149 -5.46 -5.44 -19.96
CA GLY A 149 -4.43 -4.46 -19.63
C GLY A 149 -4.55 -3.92 -18.20
N LEU A 150 -5.09 -4.73 -17.29
CA LEU A 150 -5.34 -4.36 -15.91
C LEU A 150 -4.48 -5.16 -14.93
N TYR A 151 -4.38 -4.64 -13.73
CA TYR A 151 -3.68 -5.24 -12.58
C TYR A 151 -4.57 -5.15 -11.34
N ALA A 152 -4.64 -6.22 -10.55
CA ALA A 152 -5.25 -6.16 -9.23
C ALA A 152 -4.36 -5.33 -8.30
N ILE A 153 -4.95 -4.40 -7.56
CA ILE A 153 -4.20 -3.44 -6.74
C ILE A 153 -3.53 -4.12 -5.53
N PRO A 154 -2.27 -3.80 -5.20
CA PRO A 154 -1.61 -4.28 -3.99
C PRO A 154 -1.94 -3.42 -2.76
N THR A 155 -2.57 -2.27 -2.95
CA THR A 155 -2.92 -1.26 -1.94
C THR A 155 -3.85 -0.21 -2.54
N ALA A 156 -4.75 0.35 -1.74
CA ALA A 156 -5.61 1.47 -2.16
C ALA A 156 -4.81 2.76 -2.44
N GLU A 157 -3.58 2.87 -1.96
CA GLU A 157 -2.67 3.97 -2.32
C GLU A 157 -2.61 4.17 -3.84
N VAL A 158 -2.55 3.09 -4.61
CA VAL A 158 -2.43 3.12 -6.07
C VAL A 158 -3.58 3.91 -6.74
N PRO A 159 -4.84 3.50 -6.63
CA PRO A 159 -5.94 4.25 -7.23
C PRO A 159 -6.17 5.61 -6.56
N VAL A 160 -6.08 5.70 -5.23
CA VAL A 160 -6.41 6.93 -4.51
C VAL A 160 -5.39 8.03 -4.81
N THR A 161 -4.10 7.72 -4.86
CA THR A 161 -3.07 8.71 -5.24
C THR A 161 -3.24 9.17 -6.68
N ASN A 162 -3.56 8.24 -7.59
CA ASN A 162 -3.71 8.56 -9.00
C ASN A 162 -5.05 9.21 -9.39
N MET A 163 -6.00 9.36 -8.43
CA MET A 163 -7.22 10.16 -8.68
C MET A 163 -6.91 11.56 -9.22
N TYR A 164 -5.80 12.12 -8.79
CA TYR A 164 -5.37 13.47 -9.16
C TYR A 164 -4.16 13.47 -10.11
N ALA A 165 -3.88 12.35 -10.76
CA ALA A 165 -2.74 12.27 -11.69
C ALA A 165 -2.90 13.25 -12.86
N ASN A 166 -1.86 14.02 -13.15
CA ASN A 166 -1.80 15.03 -14.19
C ASN A 166 -2.76 16.24 -14.00
N GLU A 167 -3.23 16.47 -12.76
CA GLU A 167 -4.05 17.61 -12.39
C GLU A 167 -3.25 18.65 -11.61
N ILE A 168 -3.59 19.93 -11.78
CA ILE A 168 -3.19 21.01 -10.89
C ILE A 168 -4.31 21.20 -9.88
N LEU A 169 -4.02 20.93 -8.61
CA LEU A 169 -5.04 20.98 -7.55
C LEU A 169 -5.29 22.41 -7.09
N ASP A 170 -6.49 22.93 -7.36
CA ASP A 170 -6.94 24.25 -6.87
C ASP A 170 -7.56 24.17 -5.46
N GLN A 171 -7.75 22.95 -4.93
CA GLN A 171 -8.32 22.69 -3.62
C GLN A 171 -7.37 23.09 -2.48
N ALA A 172 -7.93 23.47 -1.34
CA ALA A 172 -7.15 23.72 -0.14
C ALA A 172 -6.48 22.43 0.37
N LEU A 173 -5.17 22.49 0.58
CA LEU A 173 -4.39 21.38 1.15
C LEU A 173 -4.28 21.51 2.68
N PRO A 174 -4.27 20.41 3.44
CA PRO A 174 -4.20 19.02 2.97
C PRO A 174 -5.54 18.43 2.51
N ILE A 175 -5.53 17.56 1.48
CA ILE A 175 -6.65 16.71 1.14
C ILE A 175 -6.42 15.35 1.80
N LEU A 176 -7.42 14.83 2.49
CA LEU A 176 -7.34 13.60 3.28
C LEU A 176 -8.36 12.59 2.76
N HIS A 177 -7.89 11.44 2.26
CA HIS A 177 -8.76 10.35 1.82
C HIS A 177 -8.48 9.08 2.60
N THR A 178 -9.54 8.33 2.94
CA THR A 178 -9.47 6.96 3.42
C THR A 178 -10.23 6.04 2.49
N ALA A 179 -9.75 4.81 2.33
CA ALA A 179 -10.39 3.82 1.47
C ALA A 179 -10.24 2.42 2.06
N TYR A 180 -11.30 1.63 2.00
CA TYR A 180 -11.21 0.19 2.16
C TYR A 180 -11.08 -0.47 0.78
N THR A 181 -10.12 -1.41 0.67
CA THR A 181 -10.01 -2.28 -0.51
C THR A 181 -9.46 -3.65 -0.12
N PRO A 182 -9.85 -4.73 -0.83
CA PRO A 182 -9.01 -5.91 -0.91
C PRO A 182 -7.70 -5.53 -1.59
N CYS A 183 -6.62 -6.18 -1.17
CA CYS A 183 -5.27 -5.98 -1.69
C CYS A 183 -4.71 -7.31 -2.17
N PHE A 184 -3.97 -7.30 -3.28
CA PHE A 184 -3.49 -8.51 -3.93
C PHE A 184 -1.97 -8.45 -4.14
N ARG A 185 -1.24 -9.43 -3.59
CA ARG A 185 0.24 -9.53 -3.70
C ARG A 185 0.64 -10.97 -3.97
N ARG A 186 1.53 -11.19 -4.94
CA ARG A 186 2.05 -12.53 -5.23
C ARG A 186 3.07 -13.02 -4.21
N GLU A 187 3.62 -12.11 -3.40
CA GLU A 187 4.64 -12.42 -2.39
C GLU A 187 5.82 -13.22 -2.96
N ALA A 188 6.25 -12.91 -4.18
CA ALA A 188 7.22 -13.69 -4.95
C ALA A 188 8.59 -13.82 -4.24
N GLY A 189 8.95 -12.88 -3.38
CA GLY A 189 10.20 -12.90 -2.60
C GLY A 189 10.09 -13.49 -1.19
N ALA A 190 8.92 -13.96 -0.76
CA ALA A 190 8.66 -14.33 0.64
C ALA A 190 8.88 -15.81 0.99
N ALA A 191 9.49 -16.60 0.12
CA ALA A 191 9.73 -18.02 0.34
C ALA A 191 10.46 -18.26 1.67
N GLY A 192 9.79 -18.92 2.63
CA GLY A 192 10.35 -19.34 3.92
C GLY A 192 10.22 -18.36 5.09
N LYS A 193 9.67 -17.14 4.90
CA LYS A 193 9.45 -16.17 5.99
C LYS A 193 7.96 -16.06 6.32
N ASP A 194 7.58 -16.41 7.57
CA ASP A 194 6.25 -16.16 8.16
C ASP A 194 5.04 -16.50 7.28
N THR A 195 5.14 -17.58 6.49
CA THR A 195 4.10 -18.00 5.54
C THR A 195 2.95 -18.75 6.19
N ARG A 196 3.05 -19.07 7.51
CA ARG A 196 2.01 -19.79 8.23
C ARG A 196 0.96 -18.84 8.80
N GLY A 197 -0.32 -19.20 8.65
CA GLY A 197 -1.44 -18.43 9.19
C GLY A 197 -1.81 -17.23 8.34
N LEU A 198 -2.08 -16.08 8.97
CA LEU A 198 -2.62 -14.87 8.35
C LEU A 198 -1.60 -13.73 8.17
N GLN A 199 -0.31 -13.97 8.42
CA GLN A 199 0.68 -12.89 8.39
C GLN A 199 1.08 -12.47 6.98
N ARG A 200 1.15 -13.42 6.03
CA ARG A 200 1.45 -13.17 4.63
C ARG A 200 0.42 -13.84 3.74
N LEU A 201 -0.36 -13.02 3.08
CA LEU A 201 -1.50 -13.46 2.27
C LEU A 201 -1.39 -12.88 0.86
N HIS A 202 -1.87 -13.66 -0.12
CA HIS A 202 -2.01 -13.21 -1.49
C HIS A 202 -3.19 -12.26 -1.69
N GLN A 203 -4.21 -12.38 -0.83
CA GLN A 203 -5.35 -11.48 -0.73
C GLN A 203 -5.60 -11.15 0.74
N PHE A 204 -5.75 -9.86 1.05
CA PHE A 204 -6.09 -9.36 2.38
C PHE A 204 -6.83 -8.03 2.28
N ASP A 205 -7.56 -7.68 3.33
CA ASP A 205 -8.30 -6.43 3.41
C ASP A 205 -7.49 -5.33 4.09
N LYS A 206 -7.59 -4.09 3.59
CA LYS A 206 -6.85 -2.95 4.12
C LYS A 206 -7.68 -1.67 4.09
N VAL A 207 -7.67 -0.95 5.21
CA VAL A 207 -8.10 0.44 5.27
C VAL A 207 -6.87 1.33 5.15
N GLU A 208 -6.83 2.13 4.10
CA GLU A 208 -5.70 2.98 3.73
C GLU A 208 -6.01 4.44 4.00
N MET A 209 -4.99 5.22 4.36
CA MET A 209 -5.08 6.68 4.53
C MET A 209 -4.10 7.37 3.58
N VAL A 210 -4.58 8.22 2.70
CA VAL A 210 -3.77 9.00 1.76
C VAL A 210 -3.93 10.49 2.06
N LYS A 211 -2.80 11.20 2.12
CA LYS A 211 -2.75 12.64 2.38
C LYS A 211 -2.01 13.36 1.26
N PHE A 212 -2.66 14.34 0.64
CA PHE A 212 -2.01 15.27 -0.27
C PHE A 212 -1.67 16.54 0.48
N THR A 213 -0.37 16.84 0.60
CA THR A 213 0.14 17.95 1.43
C THR A 213 1.08 18.84 0.63
N ARG A 214 1.32 20.05 1.14
CA ARG A 214 2.38 20.92 0.60
C ARG A 214 3.75 20.43 1.05
N PHE A 215 4.76 20.57 0.23
CA PHE A 215 6.14 20.12 0.47
C PHE A 215 6.76 20.56 1.81
N ARG A 216 6.24 21.63 2.46
CA ARG A 216 6.77 22.12 3.74
C ARG A 216 6.01 21.65 4.98
N CYS A 217 5.12 20.66 4.88
CA CYS A 217 4.22 20.25 5.97
C CYS A 217 4.71 19.11 6.86
N GLU A 218 5.94 18.63 6.76
CA GLU A 218 6.45 17.56 7.65
C GLU A 218 6.30 17.92 9.14
N GLY A 219 6.53 19.18 9.54
CA GLY A 219 6.31 19.66 10.88
C GLY A 219 4.84 19.72 11.32
N ALA A 220 3.94 20.13 10.42
CA ALA A 220 2.52 20.31 10.71
C ALA A 220 1.75 18.99 10.87
N ILE A 221 2.15 17.94 10.16
CA ILE A 221 1.56 16.60 10.28
C ILE A 221 1.88 15.99 11.66
N ARG A 222 3.13 16.15 12.11
CA ARG A 222 3.56 15.70 13.45
C ARG A 222 2.86 16.47 14.57
N GLU A 223 2.58 17.72 14.38
CA GLU A 223 1.95 18.61 15.39
C GLU A 223 0.45 18.32 15.55
N ARG A 224 -0.27 18.02 14.46
CA ARG A 224 -1.68 17.61 14.53
C ARG A 224 -1.86 16.24 15.21
N HIS A 225 -1.00 15.28 14.91
CA HIS A 225 -1.00 13.99 15.61
C HIS A 225 -0.67 14.12 17.12
N ARG A 226 0.12 15.13 17.50
CA ARG A 226 0.39 15.44 18.92
C ARG A 226 -0.79 16.13 19.61
N ARG A 227 -1.57 16.94 18.91
CA ARG A 227 -2.73 17.66 19.48
C ARG A 227 -3.94 16.74 19.69
N SER A 228 -4.23 15.82 18.76
CA SER A 228 -5.30 14.85 18.95
C SER A 228 -5.07 13.88 20.12
N LYS A 229 -3.81 13.70 20.54
CA LYS A 229 -3.42 12.86 21.70
C LYS A 229 -3.34 13.61 23.03
N ARG A 230 -3.61 14.91 23.06
CA ARG A 230 -3.62 15.73 24.29
C ARG A 230 -5.03 16.10 24.77
N SER A 231 -6.06 15.68 24.07
CA SER A 231 -7.47 15.90 24.41
C SER A 231 -8.17 14.65 24.99
N ASP A 232 -7.41 13.63 25.37
CA ASP A 232 -7.87 12.45 26.12
C ASP A 232 -7.27 12.44 27.54
#